data_845bb447418d4d6d32a196acfd1961f4
#
_entry.id   845bb447418d4d6d32a196acfd1961f4
#
_cell.length_a   1.000
_cell.length_b   1.000
_cell.length_c   1.000
_cell.angle_alpha   90.00
_cell.angle_beta   90.00
_cell.angle_gamma   90.00
#
_symmetry.space_group_name_H-M   'P 1'
#
loop_
_entity.id
_entity.type
_entity.pdbx_description
1 polymer ?
#
loop_
_entity_poly.entity_id
_entity_poly.type
_entity_poly.pdbx_seq_one_letter_code
_entity_poly.pdbx_strand_id
1 'polypeptide(L)'
;MKKPKVYAHASYVGTTGYNNHTRDFFRSLSKHIDLKVRNFTIGKNWNWPNNEPHNGEDYINDTDKKLLVEQTLWTGKDTRSEFPIYSDYPNEFKHNVNLVLEETNHHYFYDDYVGPKIAYNVWESTLQPEQFFNKLLEYDQLWFPSQWQADCTIAQGADPNKVKVVPEGVDTKTFFPEDPVTKLDYVDGRFKFIVFGRWDYRKSTKEIIETFLKEFKPNEPVDLIVSIDNPFSGDGLESTENRLKHFGLEDPRIKIKHFPSREDYITYIKNGHVFLSCARSEGWNLPLIEAMA
;
A
#
# COMPACT_ATOMS: atom_id res chain seq x y z
N MET A 1 5.18 15.71 29.75
CA MET A 1 4.50 14.39 29.94
C MET A 1 5.36 13.31 29.28
N LYS A 2 5.45 12.14 29.89
CA LYS A 2 6.14 10.99 29.28
C LYS A 2 5.34 10.53 28.05
N LYS A 3 6.00 10.31 26.91
CA LYS A 3 5.33 9.84 25.70
C LYS A 3 4.71 8.45 25.94
N PRO A 4 3.50 8.19 25.44
CA PRO A 4 2.95 6.85 25.44
C PRO A 4 3.86 5.87 24.70
N LYS A 5 4.00 4.67 25.22
CA LYS A 5 4.77 3.61 24.56
C LYS A 5 3.86 2.75 23.70
N VAL A 6 4.24 2.60 22.44
CA VAL A 6 3.50 1.78 21.45
C VAL A 6 4.46 0.79 20.79
N TYR A 7 4.03 -0.44 20.74
CA TYR A 7 4.68 -1.49 19.99
C TYR A 7 3.83 -1.83 18.76
N ALA A 8 4.39 -1.66 17.59
CA ALA A 8 3.66 -1.85 16.33
C ALA A 8 4.16 -3.08 15.59
N HIS A 9 3.23 -3.79 14.95
CA HIS A 9 3.48 -4.83 13.96
C HIS A 9 2.98 -4.35 12.61
N ALA A 10 3.83 -4.32 11.61
CA ALA A 10 3.43 -3.77 10.32
C ALA A 10 4.37 -4.20 9.19
N SER A 11 3.89 -4.22 7.98
CA SER A 11 4.72 -4.22 6.78
C SER A 11 5.40 -2.87 6.63
N TYR A 12 6.64 -2.77 7.09
CA TYR A 12 7.40 -1.52 7.15
C TYR A 12 8.46 -1.42 6.04
N VAL A 13 9.25 -2.49 5.89
CA VAL A 13 10.31 -2.58 4.87
C VAL A 13 9.75 -3.21 3.61
N GLY A 14 9.78 -2.49 2.50
CA GLY A 14 9.26 -2.94 1.21
C GLY A 14 8.69 -1.81 0.36
N THR A 15 8.06 -2.16 -0.75
CA THR A 15 7.63 -1.23 -1.80
C THR A 15 6.13 -1.16 -2.04
N THR A 16 5.35 -1.97 -1.33
CA THR A 16 3.89 -2.03 -1.49
C THR A 16 3.19 -0.80 -0.92
N GLY A 17 1.89 -0.65 -1.20
CA GLY A 17 1.05 0.39 -0.61
C GLY A 17 1.08 0.36 0.93
N TYR A 18 0.97 -0.85 1.52
CA TYR A 18 1.11 -1.02 2.97
C TYR A 18 2.45 -0.51 3.51
N ASN A 19 3.55 -0.86 2.86
CA ASN A 19 4.88 -0.40 3.30
C ASN A 19 5.00 1.13 3.23
N ASN A 20 4.51 1.75 2.18
CA ASN A 20 4.56 3.21 2.02
C ASN A 20 3.69 3.90 3.08
N HIS A 21 2.43 3.48 3.22
CA HIS A 21 1.54 4.00 4.26
C HIS A 21 2.15 3.85 5.66
N THR A 22 2.61 2.65 5.99
CA THR A 22 3.18 2.37 7.31
C THR A 22 4.36 3.26 7.63
N ARG A 23 5.29 3.46 6.68
CA ARG A 23 6.44 4.35 6.88
C ARG A 23 6.00 5.79 7.13
N ASP A 24 5.14 6.34 6.28
CA ASP A 24 4.72 7.73 6.39
C ASP A 24 3.93 7.97 7.67
N PHE A 25 3.03 7.06 8.01
CA PHE A 25 2.25 7.10 9.24
C PHE A 25 3.14 7.00 10.48
N PHE A 26 4.04 6.02 10.54
CA PHE A 26 4.88 5.80 11.72
C PHE A 26 5.98 6.85 11.88
N ARG A 27 6.56 7.38 10.79
CA ARG A 27 7.46 8.53 10.86
C ARG A 27 6.77 9.75 11.51
N SER A 28 5.50 9.98 11.16
CA SER A 28 4.73 11.06 11.77
C SER A 28 4.36 10.76 13.22
N LEU A 29 3.85 9.57 13.49
CA LEU A 29 3.41 9.14 14.82
C LEU A 29 4.55 9.13 15.84
N SER A 30 5.76 8.72 15.45
CA SER A 30 6.95 8.66 16.32
C SER A 30 7.39 10.00 16.92
N LYS A 31 6.94 11.11 16.32
CA LYS A 31 7.17 12.45 16.89
C LYS A 31 6.39 12.66 18.18
N HIS A 32 5.28 11.96 18.37
CA HIS A 32 4.33 12.14 19.45
C HIS A 32 4.37 11.03 20.51
N ILE A 33 4.82 9.85 20.13
CA ILE A 33 4.87 8.65 20.99
C ILE A 33 6.25 8.01 21.01
N ASP A 34 6.50 7.13 21.98
CA ASP A 34 7.66 6.23 22.01
C ASP A 34 7.28 4.96 21.25
N LEU A 35 7.61 4.94 19.95
CA LEU A 35 7.22 3.92 19.01
C LEU A 35 8.36 2.95 18.74
N LYS A 36 8.06 1.65 18.81
CA LYS A 36 8.90 0.58 18.29
C LYS A 36 8.10 -0.24 17.27
N VAL A 37 8.73 -0.57 16.16
CA VAL A 37 8.10 -1.26 15.04
C VAL A 37 8.75 -2.61 14.83
N ARG A 38 7.95 -3.65 14.85
CA ARG A 38 8.33 -4.95 14.33
C ARG A 38 7.90 -5.03 12.87
N ASN A 39 8.90 -5.20 12.02
CA ASN A 39 8.63 -5.35 10.59
C ASN A 39 8.07 -6.75 10.33
N PHE A 40 6.93 -6.79 9.66
CA PHE A 40 6.38 -7.97 9.05
C PHE A 40 6.70 -7.94 7.55
N THR A 41 7.44 -8.92 7.06
CA THR A 41 7.72 -9.06 5.62
C THR A 41 7.14 -10.36 5.11
N ILE A 42 6.36 -10.27 4.06
CA ILE A 42 5.94 -11.42 3.28
C ILE A 42 7.08 -11.79 2.33
N GLY A 43 7.97 -12.67 2.78
CA GLY A 43 9.04 -13.20 1.94
C GLY A 43 10.22 -12.26 1.68
N LYS A 44 11.39 -12.85 1.47
CA LYS A 44 12.65 -12.13 1.20
C LYS A 44 12.71 -11.42 -0.15
N ASN A 45 11.86 -11.79 -1.09
CA ASN A 45 12.06 -11.47 -2.50
C ASN A 45 10.74 -11.16 -3.17
N TRP A 46 10.14 -10.03 -2.85
CA TRP A 46 9.19 -9.45 -3.78
C TRP A 46 9.99 -8.78 -4.88
N ASN A 47 10.23 -9.56 -5.92
CA ASN A 47 10.92 -9.09 -7.11
C ASN A 47 9.93 -8.28 -7.94
N TRP A 48 10.16 -7.00 -8.03
CA TRP A 48 9.40 -6.10 -8.86
C TRP A 48 10.38 -5.27 -9.70
N PRO A 49 10.16 -5.09 -10.96
CA PRO A 49 9.49 -5.85 -12.01
C PRO A 49 10.40 -6.84 -12.74
N ASN A 50 11.69 -6.99 -12.35
CA ASN A 50 12.70 -7.74 -13.11
C ASN A 50 13.20 -9.00 -12.42
N ASN A 51 12.44 -9.56 -11.47
CA ASN A 51 12.89 -10.70 -10.64
C ASN A 51 14.22 -10.43 -9.89
N GLU A 52 14.61 -9.20 -9.71
CA GLU A 52 15.75 -8.84 -8.87
C GLU A 52 15.31 -8.61 -7.41
N PRO A 53 16.05 -9.12 -6.42
CA PRO A 53 15.67 -8.99 -5.02
C PRO A 53 15.79 -7.52 -4.59
N HIS A 54 14.67 -6.81 -4.58
CA HIS A 54 14.58 -5.54 -3.88
C HIS A 54 14.48 -5.82 -2.39
N ASN A 55 15.53 -5.50 -1.66
CA ASN A 55 15.58 -5.69 -0.20
C ASN A 55 14.59 -4.78 0.54
N GLY A 56 13.99 -3.81 -0.13
CA GLY A 56 13.20 -2.75 0.50
C GLY A 56 14.04 -1.86 1.43
N GLU A 57 15.33 -2.18 1.61
CA GLU A 57 16.25 -1.42 2.48
C GLU A 57 16.54 -0.02 1.93
N ASP A 58 16.51 0.13 0.61
CA ASP A 58 16.71 1.43 -0.06
C ASP A 58 15.58 2.43 0.23
N TYR A 59 14.46 1.96 0.75
CA TYR A 59 13.29 2.79 1.09
C TYR A 59 13.26 3.22 2.55
N ILE A 60 14.18 2.71 3.39
CA ILE A 60 14.27 3.06 4.81
C ILE A 60 15.42 4.02 5.07
N ASN A 61 15.14 5.05 5.84
CA ASN A 61 16.12 6.05 6.27
C ASN A 61 16.59 5.81 7.72
N ASP A 62 17.48 6.66 8.22
CA ASP A 62 18.00 6.54 9.59
C ASP A 62 16.93 6.69 10.68
N THR A 63 15.85 7.41 10.40
CA THR A 63 14.70 7.50 11.32
C THR A 63 13.99 6.16 11.39
N ASP A 64 13.76 5.52 10.26
CA ASP A 64 13.13 4.22 10.18
C ASP A 64 13.94 3.14 10.90
N LYS A 65 15.25 3.13 10.68
CA LYS A 65 16.18 2.19 11.35
C LYS A 65 16.10 2.30 12.88
N LYS A 66 15.91 3.50 13.43
CA LYS A 66 15.74 3.72 14.87
C LYS A 66 14.42 3.21 15.43
N LEU A 67 13.38 3.16 14.60
CA LEU A 67 12.07 2.65 14.98
C LEU A 67 12.04 1.12 14.97
N LEU A 68 12.77 0.49 14.05
CA LEU A 68 12.79 -0.95 13.91
C LEU A 68 13.42 -1.64 15.14
N VAL A 69 12.71 -2.61 15.66
CA VAL A 69 13.23 -3.57 16.66
C VAL A 69 13.78 -4.74 15.89
N GLU A 70 15.08 -5.02 16.07
CA GLU A 70 15.80 -6.08 15.41
C GLU A 70 15.23 -6.61 14.11
N GLN A 71 15.98 -6.54 13.04
CA GLN A 71 15.64 -7.19 11.79
C GLN A 71 15.61 -8.70 12.01
N THR A 72 14.49 -9.23 12.43
CA THR A 72 14.20 -10.62 12.17
C THR A 72 13.96 -10.72 10.66
N LEU A 73 15.06 -10.76 9.92
CA LEU A 73 15.06 -11.17 8.52
C LEU A 73 14.43 -12.55 8.50
N TRP A 74 13.26 -12.65 7.94
CA TRP A 74 12.62 -13.93 7.69
C TRP A 74 13.55 -14.76 6.79
N THR A 75 14.18 -15.79 7.36
CA THR A 75 15.09 -16.69 6.64
C THR A 75 14.25 -17.71 5.86
N GLY A 76 13.73 -17.27 4.73
CA GLY A 76 13.21 -18.00 3.61
C GLY A 76 13.01 -19.51 3.71
N LYS A 77 11.96 -19.98 4.37
CA LYS A 77 11.20 -21.12 3.88
C LYS A 77 9.82 -20.61 3.56
N ASP A 78 9.39 -20.79 2.32
CA ASP A 78 8.04 -20.53 1.89
C ASP A 78 7.12 -21.50 2.63
N THR A 79 6.61 -21.03 3.74
CA THR A 79 5.60 -21.74 4.52
C THR A 79 4.44 -20.77 4.72
N ARG A 80 3.61 -20.67 3.67
CA ARG A 80 2.31 -19.99 3.74
C ARG A 80 1.41 -20.57 4.86
N SER A 81 1.88 -21.54 5.60
CA SER A 81 1.19 -22.22 6.68
C SER A 81 1.91 -22.18 8.04
N GLU A 82 3.16 -21.76 8.09
CA GLU A 82 3.90 -21.64 9.35
C GLU A 82 4.30 -20.18 9.56
N PHE A 83 3.45 -19.46 10.24
CA PHE A 83 3.81 -18.16 10.77
C PHE A 83 4.95 -18.34 11.76
N PRO A 84 6.01 -17.51 11.69
CA PRO A 84 7.04 -17.60 12.70
C PRO A 84 6.38 -17.40 14.07
N ILE A 85 6.39 -18.46 14.88
CA ILE A 85 6.07 -18.33 16.31
C ILE A 85 7.21 -17.49 16.87
N TYR A 86 6.93 -16.24 17.10
CA TYR A 86 7.89 -15.31 17.66
C TYR A 86 8.02 -15.59 19.15
N SER A 87 8.97 -16.41 19.52
CA SER A 87 9.28 -16.74 20.93
C SER A 87 9.74 -15.53 21.76
N ASP A 88 10.13 -14.44 21.11
CA ASP A 88 10.86 -13.35 21.75
C ASP A 88 10.11 -12.02 21.67
N TYR A 89 8.86 -11.99 22.11
CA TYR A 89 8.21 -10.73 22.41
C TYR A 89 8.93 -10.09 23.61
N PRO A 90 9.52 -8.91 23.46
CA PRO A 90 10.24 -8.29 24.55
C PRO A 90 9.28 -8.04 25.72
N ASN A 91 9.54 -8.66 26.87
CA ASN A 91 8.72 -8.55 28.08
C ASN A 91 8.38 -7.10 28.45
N GLU A 92 9.26 -6.18 28.09
CA GLU A 92 9.09 -4.73 28.32
C GLU A 92 7.91 -4.12 27.56
N PHE A 93 7.39 -4.79 26.51
CA PHE A 93 6.28 -4.29 25.69
C PHE A 93 4.92 -4.92 26.03
N LYS A 94 4.85 -5.94 26.90
CA LYS A 94 3.60 -6.65 27.21
C LYS A 94 2.45 -5.79 27.72
N HIS A 95 2.77 -4.67 28.36
CA HIS A 95 1.80 -3.74 28.95
C HIS A 95 1.60 -2.46 28.13
N ASN A 96 2.25 -2.34 27.00
CA ASN A 96 2.15 -1.15 26.15
C ASN A 96 0.96 -1.27 25.19
N VAL A 97 0.65 -0.21 24.45
CA VAL A 97 -0.32 -0.30 23.37
C VAL A 97 0.30 -1.14 22.24
N ASN A 98 -0.43 -2.13 21.76
CA ASN A 98 -0.09 -2.90 20.57
C ASN A 98 -0.90 -2.35 19.39
N LEU A 99 -0.20 -1.95 18.33
CA LEU A 99 -0.80 -1.48 17.08
C LEU A 99 -0.41 -2.42 15.94
N VAL A 100 -1.40 -3.07 15.34
CA VAL A 100 -1.19 -3.92 14.17
C VAL A 100 -1.69 -3.20 12.92
N LEU A 101 -0.81 -2.95 11.97
CA LEU A 101 -1.11 -2.33 10.68
C LEU A 101 -0.73 -3.30 9.57
N GLU A 102 -1.68 -4.20 9.25
CA GLU A 102 -1.52 -5.28 8.29
C GLU A 102 -2.86 -5.74 7.71
N GLU A 103 -2.81 -6.59 6.68
CA GLU A 103 -3.97 -7.37 6.29
C GLU A 103 -4.42 -8.28 7.44
N THR A 104 -5.72 -8.47 7.61
CA THR A 104 -6.27 -9.15 8.79
C THR A 104 -5.80 -10.60 8.95
N ASN A 105 -5.49 -11.28 7.85
CA ASN A 105 -4.91 -12.62 7.89
C ASN A 105 -3.50 -12.66 8.52
N HIS A 106 -2.85 -11.53 8.69
CA HIS A 106 -1.54 -11.38 9.30
C HIS A 106 -1.60 -10.78 10.72
N HIS A 107 -2.79 -10.66 11.28
CA HIS A 107 -2.95 -10.14 12.63
C HIS A 107 -2.67 -11.21 13.68
N TYR A 108 -1.77 -10.89 14.60
CA TYR A 108 -1.39 -11.73 15.72
C TYR A 108 -1.38 -10.99 17.03
N PHE A 109 -1.69 -11.74 18.08
CA PHE A 109 -1.34 -11.39 19.46
C PHE A 109 -0.51 -12.50 20.06
N TYR A 110 0.33 -12.13 20.99
CA TYR A 110 0.89 -13.09 21.92
C TYR A 110 -0.12 -13.41 23.00
N ASP A 111 -0.24 -14.67 23.42
CA ASP A 111 -1.21 -15.12 24.40
C ASP A 111 -1.08 -14.42 25.76
N ASP A 112 0.13 -13.98 26.11
CA ASP A 112 0.45 -13.27 27.35
C ASP A 112 0.42 -11.73 27.23
N TYR A 113 -0.10 -11.21 26.12
CA TYR A 113 -0.23 -9.77 25.91
C TYR A 113 -1.42 -9.19 26.66
N VAL A 114 -1.14 -8.23 27.58
CA VAL A 114 -2.16 -7.64 28.47
C VAL A 114 -2.45 -6.16 28.23
N GLY A 115 -1.73 -5.51 27.31
CA GLY A 115 -1.94 -4.11 26.95
C GLY A 115 -3.12 -3.90 25.99
N PRO A 116 -3.52 -2.65 25.74
CA PRO A 116 -4.53 -2.33 24.73
C PRO A 116 -4.10 -2.74 23.31
N LYS A 117 -5.02 -3.29 22.54
CA LYS A 117 -4.81 -3.79 21.18
C LYS A 117 -5.56 -2.94 20.18
N ILE A 118 -4.87 -2.42 19.18
CA ILE A 118 -5.42 -1.60 18.10
C ILE A 118 -5.12 -2.27 16.77
N ALA A 119 -6.16 -2.53 15.96
CA ALA A 119 -6.00 -2.92 14.57
C ALA A 119 -6.17 -1.68 13.69
N TYR A 120 -5.19 -1.41 12.82
CA TYR A 120 -5.37 -0.53 11.68
C TYR A 120 -5.51 -1.41 10.45
N ASN A 121 -6.70 -1.46 9.89
CA ASN A 121 -7.04 -2.37 8.81
C ASN A 121 -7.48 -1.61 7.55
N VAL A 122 -6.90 -1.99 6.42
CA VAL A 122 -7.29 -1.51 5.10
C VAL A 122 -7.92 -2.66 4.34
N TRP A 123 -9.22 -2.59 4.09
CA TRP A 123 -9.98 -3.63 3.43
C TRP A 123 -10.75 -3.07 2.23
N GLU A 124 -10.81 -3.82 1.16
CA GLU A 124 -11.26 -3.34 -0.15
C GLU A 124 -12.61 -3.94 -0.58
N SER A 125 -13.40 -4.41 0.39
CA SER A 125 -14.72 -5.01 0.14
C SER A 125 -15.70 -4.64 1.24
N THR A 126 -17.01 -4.78 0.96
CA THR A 126 -18.09 -4.52 1.91
C THR A 126 -18.14 -5.52 3.06
N LEU A 127 -17.64 -6.75 2.83
CA LEU A 127 -17.58 -7.80 3.83
C LEU A 127 -16.17 -8.38 3.92
N GLN A 128 -15.75 -8.65 5.13
CA GLN A 128 -14.56 -9.47 5.38
C GLN A 128 -14.95 -10.94 5.53
N PRO A 129 -14.12 -11.90 5.10
CA PRO A 129 -14.31 -13.30 5.43
C PRO A 129 -14.49 -13.48 6.95
N GLU A 130 -15.38 -14.38 7.34
CA GLU A 130 -15.76 -14.57 8.75
C GLU A 130 -14.54 -14.75 9.67
N GLN A 131 -13.59 -15.56 9.25
CA GLN A 131 -12.35 -15.79 10.00
C GLN A 131 -11.53 -14.52 10.23
N PHE A 132 -11.51 -13.57 9.27
CA PHE A 132 -10.81 -12.31 9.39
C PHE A 132 -11.59 -11.34 10.24
N PHE A 133 -12.91 -11.28 10.04
CA PHE A 133 -13.77 -10.43 10.83
C PHE A 133 -13.74 -10.81 12.32
N ASN A 134 -13.86 -12.12 12.65
CA ASN A 134 -13.76 -12.60 14.02
C ASN A 134 -12.42 -12.22 14.67
N LYS A 135 -11.33 -12.23 13.90
CA LYS A 135 -10.01 -11.77 14.38
C LYS A 135 -10.00 -10.30 14.74
N LEU A 136 -10.66 -9.44 13.94
CA LEU A 136 -10.78 -8.02 14.27
C LEU A 136 -11.57 -7.79 15.56
N LEU A 137 -12.58 -8.60 15.86
CA LEU A 137 -13.38 -8.43 17.08
C LEU A 137 -12.59 -8.64 18.38
N GLU A 138 -11.41 -9.28 18.33
CA GLU A 138 -10.51 -9.47 19.47
C GLU A 138 -9.77 -8.17 19.88
N TYR A 139 -9.83 -7.11 19.05
CA TYR A 139 -9.17 -5.83 19.33
C TYR A 139 -10.02 -4.91 20.21
N ASP A 140 -9.35 -4.04 20.95
CA ASP A 140 -10.00 -3.01 21.77
C ASP A 140 -10.43 -1.81 20.92
N GLN A 141 -9.67 -1.50 19.85
CA GLN A 141 -10.02 -0.51 18.85
C GLN A 141 -9.72 -1.00 17.45
N LEU A 142 -10.58 -0.56 16.52
CA LEU A 142 -10.50 -0.85 15.09
C LEU A 142 -10.38 0.47 14.34
N TRP A 143 -9.25 0.69 13.70
CA TRP A 143 -8.99 1.90 12.91
C TRP A 143 -9.10 1.59 11.42
N PHE A 144 -9.78 2.44 10.70
CA PHE A 144 -9.97 2.32 9.26
C PHE A 144 -9.64 3.64 8.56
N PRO A 145 -9.10 3.62 7.33
CA PRO A 145 -8.72 4.84 6.63
C PRO A 145 -9.93 5.68 6.17
N SER A 146 -11.08 5.06 5.95
CA SER A 146 -12.27 5.72 5.41
C SER A 146 -13.53 5.45 6.23
N GLN A 147 -14.47 6.40 6.18
CA GLN A 147 -15.80 6.24 6.77
C GLN A 147 -16.55 5.06 6.15
N TRP A 148 -16.44 4.88 4.83
CA TRP A 148 -17.06 3.75 4.15
C TRP A 148 -16.65 2.40 4.73
N GLN A 149 -15.36 2.20 4.94
CA GLN A 149 -14.86 0.94 5.50
C GLN A 149 -15.30 0.76 6.97
N ALA A 150 -15.29 1.83 7.76
CA ALA A 150 -15.82 1.82 9.13
C ALA A 150 -17.29 1.41 9.15
N ASP A 151 -18.11 2.00 8.29
CA ASP A 151 -19.55 1.68 8.19
C ASP A 151 -19.81 0.25 7.75
N CYS A 152 -19.05 -0.26 6.78
CA CYS A 152 -19.12 -1.66 6.35
C CYS A 152 -18.78 -2.62 7.51
N THR A 153 -17.76 -2.31 8.29
CA THR A 153 -17.33 -3.15 9.42
C THR A 153 -18.36 -3.13 10.54
N ILE A 154 -18.97 -1.98 10.84
CA ILE A 154 -20.08 -1.85 11.79
C ILE A 154 -21.31 -2.63 11.28
N ALA A 155 -21.65 -2.49 10.01
CA ALA A 155 -22.77 -3.23 9.41
C ALA A 155 -22.57 -4.76 9.45
N GLN A 156 -21.32 -5.22 9.43
CA GLN A 156 -20.97 -6.64 9.60
C GLN A 156 -21.10 -7.12 11.06
N GLY A 157 -21.19 -6.21 12.04
CA GLY A 157 -21.44 -6.53 13.44
C GLY A 157 -20.37 -6.08 14.44
N ALA A 158 -19.42 -5.24 14.03
CA ALA A 158 -18.44 -4.66 14.96
C ALA A 158 -19.11 -3.64 15.89
N ASP A 159 -18.64 -3.56 17.15
CA ASP A 159 -19.08 -2.53 18.10
C ASP A 159 -18.67 -1.13 17.59
N PRO A 160 -19.63 -0.22 17.32
CA PRO A 160 -19.34 1.11 16.82
C PRO A 160 -18.49 1.96 17.78
N ASN A 161 -18.50 1.66 19.08
CA ASN A 161 -17.66 2.35 20.05
C ASN A 161 -16.17 2.05 19.88
N LYS A 162 -15.84 0.87 19.35
CA LYS A 162 -14.48 0.43 19.07
C LYS A 162 -13.96 0.95 17.72
N VAL A 163 -14.85 1.31 16.79
CA VAL A 163 -14.49 1.70 15.43
C VAL A 163 -14.11 3.19 15.36
N LYS A 164 -12.99 3.50 14.72
CA LYS A 164 -12.49 4.86 14.49
C LYS A 164 -12.04 5.04 13.05
N VAL A 165 -12.29 6.23 12.49
CA VAL A 165 -11.75 6.61 11.18
C VAL A 165 -10.43 7.35 11.41
N VAL A 166 -9.37 6.80 10.85
CA VAL A 166 -8.00 7.35 10.90
C VAL A 166 -7.45 7.34 9.48
N PRO A 167 -7.59 8.44 8.71
CA PRO A 167 -7.11 8.51 7.33
C PRO A 167 -5.62 8.25 7.19
N GLU A 168 -5.20 7.63 6.09
CA GLU A 168 -3.78 7.37 5.83
C GLU A 168 -2.98 8.66 5.62
N GLY A 169 -3.60 9.67 5.02
CA GLY A 169 -2.96 10.93 4.70
C GLY A 169 -2.05 10.86 3.48
N VAL A 170 -1.30 11.94 3.26
CA VAL A 170 -0.28 12.08 2.22
C VAL A 170 0.83 13.00 2.71
N ASP A 171 2.08 12.74 2.30
CA ASP A 171 3.19 13.63 2.60
C ASP A 171 3.17 14.86 1.68
N THR A 172 2.58 15.95 2.15
CA THR A 172 2.48 17.22 1.42
C THR A 172 3.81 17.95 1.22
N LYS A 173 4.90 17.46 1.77
CA LYS A 173 6.26 17.96 1.45
C LYS A 173 6.83 17.29 0.22
N THR A 174 6.41 16.07 -0.04
CA THR A 174 6.79 15.29 -1.21
C THR A 174 5.81 15.51 -2.36
N PHE A 175 4.51 15.46 -2.06
CA PHE A 175 3.45 15.69 -3.03
C PHE A 175 2.83 17.06 -2.79
N PHE A 176 3.09 17.98 -3.69
CA PHE A 176 2.57 19.35 -3.67
C PHE A 176 2.50 19.88 -5.10
N PRO A 177 1.62 20.84 -5.40
CA PRO A 177 1.55 21.45 -6.71
C PRO A 177 2.88 22.12 -7.06
N GLU A 178 3.45 21.77 -8.19
CA GLU A 178 4.63 22.42 -8.74
C GLU A 178 4.27 23.11 -10.05
N ASP A 179 5.04 24.15 -10.42
CA ASP A 179 4.90 24.77 -11.71
C ASP A 179 5.19 23.73 -12.82
N PRO A 180 4.25 23.49 -13.75
CA PRO A 180 4.40 22.49 -14.79
C PRO A 180 5.56 22.73 -15.75
N VAL A 181 6.19 23.89 -15.70
CA VAL A 181 7.23 24.31 -16.68
C VAL A 181 8.56 23.58 -16.55
N THR A 182 8.82 22.86 -15.46
CA THR A 182 10.15 22.27 -15.20
C THR A 182 10.25 20.77 -15.53
N LYS A 183 9.30 20.17 -16.26
CA LYS A 183 9.06 18.74 -16.11
C LYS A 183 9.35 17.90 -17.34
N LEU A 184 9.86 16.70 -17.03
CA LEU A 184 10.20 15.63 -17.95
C LEU A 184 9.12 15.45 -19.04
N ASP A 185 9.53 15.34 -20.28
CA ASP A 185 8.73 14.89 -21.41
C ASP A 185 7.54 15.77 -21.87
N TYR A 186 7.29 16.94 -21.30
CA TYR A 186 6.36 17.92 -21.90
C TYR A 186 6.90 18.49 -23.22
N VAL A 187 8.17 18.19 -23.52
CA VAL A 187 8.85 18.64 -24.72
C VAL A 187 8.23 18.09 -26.02
N ASP A 188 7.48 16.98 -25.90
CA ASP A 188 6.81 16.36 -27.04
C ASP A 188 5.41 16.94 -27.35
N GLY A 189 4.89 17.82 -26.49
CA GLY A 189 3.57 18.43 -26.62
C GLY A 189 2.39 17.46 -26.51
N ARG A 190 2.61 16.25 -25.97
CA ARG A 190 1.56 15.24 -25.81
C ARG A 190 0.89 15.32 -24.45
N PHE A 191 -0.41 15.17 -24.42
CA PHE A 191 -1.17 15.12 -23.18
C PHE A 191 -1.07 13.73 -22.52
N LYS A 192 -0.77 13.68 -21.24
CA LYS A 192 -0.43 12.45 -20.49
C LYS A 192 -1.47 12.09 -19.46
N PHE A 193 -2.18 10.99 -19.70
CA PHE A 193 -2.97 10.30 -18.69
C PHE A 193 -2.08 9.32 -17.94
N ILE A 194 -2.32 9.12 -16.63
CA ILE A 194 -1.55 8.19 -15.80
C ILE A 194 -2.47 7.18 -15.15
N VAL A 195 -2.06 5.91 -15.15
CA VAL A 195 -2.71 4.81 -14.41
C VAL A 195 -1.65 4.01 -13.68
N PHE A 196 -1.69 4.05 -12.36
CA PHE A 196 -0.77 3.29 -11.51
C PHE A 196 -1.52 2.36 -10.57
N GLY A 197 -0.94 1.20 -10.31
CA GLY A 197 -1.52 0.17 -9.47
C GLY A 197 -1.26 -1.23 -9.99
N ARG A 198 -2.26 -2.09 -9.95
CA ARG A 198 -2.17 -3.45 -10.51
C ARG A 198 -3.22 -3.63 -11.61
N TRP A 199 -2.89 -4.44 -12.59
CA TRP A 199 -3.89 -4.90 -13.53
C TRP A 199 -4.78 -5.93 -12.86
N ASP A 200 -5.95 -5.53 -12.42
CA ASP A 200 -6.96 -6.43 -11.91
C ASP A 200 -8.39 -5.89 -12.15
N TYR A 201 -9.35 -6.79 -11.96
CA TYR A 201 -10.77 -6.47 -12.14
C TYR A 201 -11.25 -5.38 -11.18
N ARG A 202 -10.78 -5.39 -9.96
CA ARG A 202 -11.13 -4.41 -8.94
C ARG A 202 -10.70 -2.99 -9.33
N LYS A 203 -9.52 -2.86 -9.94
CA LYS A 203 -8.98 -1.58 -10.41
C LYS A 203 -9.59 -1.11 -11.73
N SER A 204 -10.38 -1.93 -12.41
CA SER A 204 -10.94 -1.66 -13.76
C SER A 204 -9.87 -1.29 -14.79
N THR A 205 -8.69 -1.87 -14.67
CA THR A 205 -7.51 -1.45 -15.47
C THR A 205 -7.72 -1.73 -16.96
N LYS A 206 -8.30 -2.89 -17.28
CA LYS A 206 -8.62 -3.25 -18.67
C LYS A 206 -9.60 -2.25 -19.29
N GLU A 207 -10.67 -1.94 -18.57
CA GLU A 207 -11.70 -1.01 -19.01
C GLU A 207 -11.18 0.42 -19.22
N ILE A 208 -10.22 0.86 -18.40
CA ILE A 208 -9.55 2.15 -18.60
C ILE A 208 -8.79 2.16 -19.93
N ILE A 209 -8.00 1.12 -20.21
CA ILE A 209 -7.23 1.01 -21.44
C ILE A 209 -8.16 0.93 -22.67
N GLU A 210 -9.16 0.06 -22.65
CA GLU A 210 -10.14 -0.06 -23.72
C GLU A 210 -10.87 1.26 -24.00
N THR A 211 -11.24 1.98 -22.95
CA THR A 211 -11.91 3.28 -23.06
C THR A 211 -10.97 4.33 -23.65
N PHE A 212 -9.73 4.38 -23.22
CA PHE A 212 -8.71 5.29 -23.78
C PHE A 212 -8.52 5.05 -25.27
N LEU A 213 -8.36 3.80 -25.70
CA LEU A 213 -8.19 3.43 -27.10
C LEU A 213 -9.42 3.72 -27.96
N LYS A 214 -10.61 3.63 -27.39
CA LYS A 214 -11.87 3.95 -28.05
C LYS A 214 -12.09 5.47 -28.19
N GLU A 215 -11.76 6.23 -27.15
CA GLU A 215 -12.05 7.67 -27.07
C GLU A 215 -11.09 8.48 -27.97
N PHE A 216 -9.81 8.18 -27.94
CA PHE A 216 -8.81 8.95 -28.66
C PHE A 216 -8.40 8.29 -29.97
N LYS A 217 -8.36 9.09 -31.04
CA LYS A 217 -7.89 8.63 -32.36
C LYS A 217 -6.37 8.43 -32.36
N PRO A 218 -5.82 7.53 -33.20
CA PRO A 218 -4.39 7.24 -33.23
C PRO A 218 -3.46 8.45 -33.51
N ASN A 219 -3.97 9.48 -34.18
CA ASN A 219 -3.22 10.70 -34.52
C ASN A 219 -3.35 11.83 -33.49
N GLU A 220 -4.13 11.66 -32.43
CA GLU A 220 -4.23 12.65 -31.36
C GLU A 220 -2.97 12.63 -30.48
N PRO A 221 -2.50 13.82 -30.04
CA PRO A 221 -1.27 13.92 -29.24
C PRO A 221 -1.53 13.58 -27.77
N VAL A 222 -1.97 12.36 -27.50
CA VAL A 222 -2.23 11.85 -26.13
C VAL A 222 -1.44 10.58 -25.88
N ASP A 223 -1.02 10.37 -24.63
CA ASP A 223 -0.41 9.13 -24.16
C ASP A 223 -1.10 8.63 -22.89
N LEU A 224 -1.16 7.33 -22.72
CA LEU A 224 -1.55 6.65 -21.49
C LEU A 224 -0.31 6.03 -20.85
N ILE A 225 0.18 6.62 -19.78
CA ILE A 225 1.32 6.11 -19.02
C ILE A 225 0.81 5.12 -17.97
N VAL A 226 1.29 3.90 -18.04
CA VAL A 226 0.83 2.82 -17.18
C VAL A 226 1.97 2.17 -16.39
N SER A 227 1.73 1.89 -15.12
CA SER A 227 2.57 1.03 -14.27
C SER A 227 1.62 0.11 -13.50
N ILE A 228 1.31 -1.03 -14.10
CA ILE A 228 0.15 -1.85 -13.74
C ILE A 228 0.43 -3.36 -13.73
N ASP A 229 1.67 -3.78 -13.63
CA ASP A 229 2.01 -5.20 -13.47
C ASP A 229 1.27 -5.83 -12.29
N ASN A 230 0.93 -7.11 -12.39
CA ASN A 230 0.28 -7.83 -11.32
C ASN A 230 0.98 -9.17 -11.04
N PRO A 231 1.98 -9.18 -10.14
CA PRO A 231 2.72 -10.39 -9.81
C PRO A 231 1.88 -11.43 -9.05
N PHE A 232 0.66 -11.06 -8.64
CA PHE A 232 -0.25 -11.94 -7.88
C PHE A 232 -1.31 -12.61 -8.74
N SER A 233 -1.30 -12.36 -10.04
CA SER A 233 -2.38 -12.83 -10.91
C SER A 233 -2.47 -14.36 -10.99
N GLY A 234 -1.33 -15.05 -10.95
CA GLY A 234 -1.25 -16.51 -11.02
C GLY A 234 -1.76 -17.11 -12.34
N ASP A 235 -1.98 -16.28 -13.36
CA ASP A 235 -2.51 -16.66 -14.67
C ASP A 235 -1.44 -16.69 -15.77
N GLY A 236 -0.17 -16.45 -15.41
CA GLY A 236 0.96 -16.36 -16.35
C GLY A 236 1.03 -15.06 -17.13
N LEU A 237 0.23 -14.08 -16.74
CA LEU A 237 0.15 -12.75 -17.38
C LEU A 237 0.53 -11.62 -16.39
N GLU A 238 1.63 -11.82 -15.63
CA GLU A 238 2.02 -10.90 -14.56
C GLU A 238 2.44 -9.53 -15.10
N SER A 239 3.09 -9.49 -16.29
CA SER A 239 3.54 -8.22 -16.87
C SER A 239 2.46 -7.51 -17.69
N THR A 240 2.54 -6.19 -17.73
CA THR A 240 1.67 -5.32 -18.51
C THR A 240 1.73 -5.65 -20.00
N GLU A 241 2.93 -5.89 -20.52
CA GLU A 241 3.17 -6.23 -21.93
C GLU A 241 2.41 -7.50 -22.33
N ASN A 242 2.55 -8.56 -21.51
CA ASN A 242 1.88 -9.82 -21.79
C ASN A 242 0.36 -9.67 -21.77
N ARG A 243 -0.19 -8.86 -20.85
CA ARG A 243 -1.63 -8.57 -20.80
C ARG A 243 -2.13 -7.77 -21.99
N LEU A 244 -1.42 -6.70 -22.36
CA LEU A 244 -1.77 -5.91 -23.55
C LEU A 244 -1.81 -6.80 -24.79
N LYS A 245 -0.80 -7.64 -24.98
CA LYS A 245 -0.74 -8.59 -26.08
C LYS A 245 -1.87 -9.64 -26.03
N HIS A 246 -2.11 -10.22 -24.85
CA HIS A 246 -3.14 -11.23 -24.66
C HIS A 246 -4.54 -10.70 -25.01
N PHE A 247 -4.83 -9.44 -24.65
CA PHE A 247 -6.13 -8.80 -24.89
C PHE A 247 -6.20 -8.04 -26.22
N GLY A 248 -5.12 -8.00 -27.02
CA GLY A 248 -5.07 -7.24 -28.28
C GLY A 248 -5.19 -5.72 -28.07
N LEU A 249 -4.64 -5.21 -26.97
CA LEU A 249 -4.69 -3.79 -26.58
C LEU A 249 -3.35 -3.08 -26.78
N GLU A 250 -2.47 -3.64 -27.61
CA GLU A 250 -1.18 -3.03 -27.92
C GLU A 250 -1.39 -1.77 -28.77
N ASP A 251 -0.87 -0.65 -28.30
CA ASP A 251 -0.93 0.64 -29.00
C ASP A 251 0.30 1.49 -28.63
N PRO A 252 0.94 2.19 -29.59
CA PRO A 252 2.14 2.99 -29.32
C PRO A 252 1.91 4.17 -28.38
N ARG A 253 0.66 4.57 -28.12
CA ARG A 253 0.31 5.62 -27.17
C ARG A 253 0.27 5.10 -25.72
N ILE A 254 0.25 3.78 -25.51
CA ILE A 254 0.37 3.18 -24.18
C ILE A 254 1.86 3.08 -23.84
N LYS A 255 2.29 3.82 -22.83
CA LYS A 255 3.69 3.90 -22.39
C LYS A 255 3.82 3.15 -21.05
N ILE A 256 4.36 1.94 -21.13
CA ILE A 256 4.63 1.13 -19.96
C ILE A 256 5.82 1.72 -19.21
N LYS A 257 5.69 1.87 -17.90
CA LYS A 257 6.73 2.35 -17.00
C LYS A 257 6.89 1.43 -15.81
N HIS A 258 8.12 1.25 -15.42
CA HIS A 258 8.49 0.58 -14.20
C HIS A 258 9.25 1.59 -13.33
N PHE A 259 8.99 1.60 -12.04
CA PHE A 259 9.59 2.56 -11.13
C PHE A 259 10.63 1.84 -10.25
N PRO A 260 11.91 1.89 -10.63
CA PRO A 260 12.96 1.27 -9.85
C PRO A 260 13.15 1.95 -8.48
N SER A 261 12.69 3.19 -8.36
CA SER A 261 12.76 3.96 -7.12
C SER A 261 11.45 4.68 -6.80
N ARG A 262 11.28 5.09 -5.54
CA ARG A 262 10.18 5.96 -5.12
C ARG A 262 10.25 7.34 -5.80
N GLU A 263 11.44 7.83 -6.08
CA GLU A 263 11.68 9.10 -6.75
C GLU A 263 11.16 9.09 -8.20
N ASP A 264 11.40 8.02 -8.94
CA ASP A 264 10.85 7.84 -10.28
C ASP A 264 9.32 7.86 -10.27
N TYR A 265 8.71 7.13 -9.35
CA TYR A 265 7.26 7.12 -9.16
C TYR A 265 6.71 8.54 -8.88
N ILE A 266 7.33 9.29 -7.94
CA ILE A 266 6.95 10.66 -7.59
C ILE A 266 7.06 11.55 -8.82
N THR A 267 8.15 11.43 -9.57
CA THR A 267 8.38 12.19 -10.79
C THR A 267 7.26 12.02 -11.80
N TYR A 268 6.80 10.76 -12.01
CA TYR A 268 5.72 10.50 -12.95
C TYR A 268 4.35 10.99 -12.44
N ILE A 269 4.04 10.86 -11.16
CA ILE A 269 2.80 11.44 -10.60
C ILE A 269 2.76 12.95 -10.79
N LYS A 270 3.85 13.64 -10.48
CA LYS A 270 3.95 15.10 -10.64
C LYS A 270 3.91 15.58 -12.10
N ASN A 271 4.26 14.73 -13.05
CA ASN A 271 4.36 15.09 -14.46
C ASN A 271 3.18 14.64 -15.33
N GLY A 272 2.22 13.93 -14.79
CA GLY A 272 0.99 13.60 -15.49
C GLY A 272 0.01 14.78 -15.54
N HIS A 273 -0.81 14.84 -16.59
CA HIS A 273 -1.84 15.86 -16.68
C HIS A 273 -3.12 15.41 -15.96
N VAL A 274 -3.44 14.12 -16.05
CA VAL A 274 -4.61 13.52 -15.41
C VAL A 274 -4.24 12.16 -14.85
N PHE A 275 -4.53 11.92 -13.58
CA PHE A 275 -4.50 10.60 -12.98
C PHE A 275 -5.88 9.93 -13.12
N LEU A 276 -5.92 8.74 -13.70
CA LEU A 276 -7.14 7.98 -13.89
C LEU A 276 -7.26 6.86 -12.84
N SER A 277 -8.39 6.83 -12.16
CA SER A 277 -8.75 5.75 -11.25
C SER A 277 -10.24 5.46 -11.39
N CYS A 278 -10.58 4.25 -11.84
CA CYS A 278 -11.96 3.77 -11.99
C CYS A 278 -12.18 2.51 -11.14
N ALA A 279 -11.48 2.42 -10.01
CA ALA A 279 -11.57 1.26 -9.15
C ALA A 279 -13.00 1.02 -8.65
N ARG A 280 -13.44 -0.24 -8.67
CA ARG A 280 -14.74 -0.68 -8.15
C ARG A 280 -14.80 -0.63 -6.64
N SER A 281 -13.65 -0.79 -6.00
CA SER A 281 -13.50 -0.71 -4.56
C SER A 281 -12.06 -0.41 -4.17
N GLU A 282 -11.89 0.40 -3.12
CA GLU A 282 -10.61 0.78 -2.53
C GLU A 282 -10.76 0.94 -1.03
N GLY A 283 -9.74 0.53 -0.30
CA GLY A 283 -9.63 0.89 1.12
C GLY A 283 -9.27 2.37 1.29
N TRP A 284 -8.30 2.86 0.51
CA TRP A 284 -7.86 4.26 0.50
C TRP A 284 -7.50 4.80 -0.87
N ASN A 285 -6.69 4.11 -1.66
CA ASN A 285 -6.13 4.53 -2.95
C ASN A 285 -5.04 5.61 -2.84
N LEU A 286 -3.92 5.24 -2.23
CA LEU A 286 -2.76 6.12 -2.07
C LEU A 286 -2.35 6.86 -3.36
N PRO A 287 -2.20 6.22 -4.53
CA PRO A 287 -1.79 6.92 -5.75
C PRO A 287 -2.73 8.05 -6.17
N LEU A 288 -4.04 7.88 -5.94
CA LEU A 288 -5.02 8.92 -6.22
C LEU A 288 -4.84 10.12 -5.28
N ILE A 289 -4.69 9.86 -3.99
CA ILE A 289 -4.50 10.93 -2.99
C ILE A 289 -3.17 11.66 -3.21
N GLU A 290 -2.11 10.93 -3.57
CA GLU A 290 -0.81 11.51 -3.93
C GLU A 290 -0.91 12.39 -5.19
N ALA A 291 -1.71 12.00 -6.17
CA ALA A 291 -1.95 12.79 -7.38
C ALA A 291 -2.84 14.02 -7.14
N MET A 292 -3.67 14.01 -6.10
CA MET A 292 -4.54 15.14 -5.73
C MET A 292 -3.84 16.18 -4.87
N ALA A 293 -2.75 15.80 -4.20
CA ALA A 293 -1.98 16.69 -3.32
C ALA A 293 -1.08 17.64 -4.11
#